data_f11cafa110d402a8e8069692735b5fd7
#
_entry.id   f11cafa110d402a8e8069692735b5fd7
#
_cell.length_a   1.000
_cell.length_b   1.000
_cell.length_c   1.000
_cell.angle_alpha   90.00
_cell.angle_beta   90.00
_cell.angle_gamma   90.00
#
_symmetry.space_group_name_H-M   'P 1'
#
loop_
_entity.id
_entity.type
_entity.pdbx_description
1 polymer ?
#
loop_
_entity_poly.entity_id
_entity_poly.type
_entity_poly.pdbx_seq_one_letter_code
_entity_poly.pdbx_strand_id
1 'polypeptide(L)'
;MKKLLQVLAVTFNMTVLTLFGLTVFLFVDDGQAGSVTSTTAPPAHVKTVYKPDEDNASQIEVIKLTNDIPPHLLNRDPEAVCMALNIYYESRSDNLAGQYAVADVVLNRVQDSRYPNSICEVIKEGPVRESWKTKKDPDLSESERIFNPVRNMCQFSWWCDGKSDEPKDETGWAQAQYVAGNIMYNGKYRGITEGATHYHATYVKPKWRFDRGMNHIGRIGSHIFYRWD
;
A
#
# COMPACT_ATOMS: atom_id res chain seq x y z
N MET A 1 -15.93 -19.41 -50.17
CA MET A 1 -16.11 -18.03 -50.68
C MET A 1 -15.34 -17.09 -49.77
N LYS A 2 -14.29 -16.52 -50.29
CA LYS A 2 -13.35 -15.62 -49.59
C LYS A 2 -13.99 -14.25 -49.44
N LYS A 3 -13.98 -13.64 -48.25
CA LYS A 3 -14.18 -12.21 -48.07
C LYS A 3 -12.95 -11.59 -47.44
N LEU A 4 -12.34 -10.73 -48.21
CA LEU A 4 -11.20 -9.86 -47.94
C LEU A 4 -11.58 -8.85 -46.83
N LEU A 5 -10.76 -8.71 -45.80
CA LEU A 5 -10.81 -7.57 -44.90
C LEU A 5 -9.75 -6.56 -45.35
N GLN A 6 -10.19 -5.37 -45.71
CA GLN A 6 -9.33 -4.21 -46.00
C GLN A 6 -8.84 -3.59 -44.71
N VAL A 7 -7.53 -3.45 -44.61
CA VAL A 7 -6.85 -2.66 -43.59
C VAL A 7 -6.78 -1.21 -44.08
N LEU A 8 -7.41 -0.30 -43.37
CA LEU A 8 -7.23 1.15 -43.54
C LEU A 8 -6.13 1.64 -42.60
N ALA A 9 -4.98 1.90 -43.21
CA ALA A 9 -3.90 2.64 -42.57
C ALA A 9 -4.17 4.14 -42.67
N VAL A 10 -4.31 4.81 -41.55
CA VAL A 10 -4.33 6.28 -41.48
C VAL A 10 -2.94 6.75 -41.10
N THR A 11 -2.22 7.24 -42.11
CA THR A 11 -0.97 7.97 -41.95
C THR A 11 -1.30 9.41 -41.53
N PHE A 12 -0.91 9.81 -40.35
CA PHE A 12 -0.98 11.22 -39.93
C PHE A 12 0.37 11.90 -40.25
N ASN A 13 0.27 12.88 -41.09
CA ASN A 13 1.38 13.63 -41.67
C ASN A 13 1.89 14.69 -40.69
N MET A 14 3.19 14.64 -40.37
CA MET A 14 3.92 15.69 -39.69
C MET A 14 4.28 16.79 -40.69
N THR A 15 3.81 17.99 -40.44
CA THR A 15 4.41 19.18 -41.08
C THR A 15 4.69 20.25 -40.02
N VAL A 16 5.93 20.49 -39.90
CA VAL A 16 6.71 21.56 -39.31
C VAL A 16 6.18 22.95 -39.68
N LEU A 17 6.13 23.89 -38.75
CA LEU A 17 6.61 25.26 -39.05
C LEU A 17 7.26 25.90 -37.83
N THR A 18 8.49 26.26 -38.06
CA THR A 18 9.39 27.12 -37.27
C THR A 18 9.01 28.59 -37.39
N LEU A 19 9.44 29.39 -36.38
CA LEU A 19 9.97 30.75 -36.43
C LEU A 19 9.27 31.79 -35.54
N PHE A 20 10.15 32.58 -34.94
CA PHE A 20 9.99 33.87 -34.22
C PHE A 20 9.71 33.76 -32.71
N GLY A 21 10.46 34.37 -31.83
CA GLY A 21 11.49 35.40 -31.97
C GLY A 21 12.18 35.61 -30.64
N LEU A 22 13.41 35.91 -30.74
CA LEU A 22 14.36 36.30 -29.70
C LEU A 22 14.04 37.72 -29.21
N THR A 23 13.73 37.90 -27.93
CA THR A 23 13.88 39.24 -27.29
C THR A 23 14.63 39.08 -25.99
N VAL A 24 15.88 39.47 -26.09
CA VAL A 24 16.78 39.72 -24.95
C VAL A 24 16.36 41.05 -24.30
N PHE A 25 16.02 41.03 -23.03
CA PHE A 25 16.02 42.23 -22.19
C PHE A 25 17.11 42.09 -21.15
N LEU A 26 18.22 42.81 -21.43
CA LEU A 26 19.23 43.15 -20.45
C LEU A 26 18.69 44.28 -19.61
N PHE A 27 18.46 44.05 -18.33
CA PHE A 27 18.48 45.13 -17.33
C PHE A 27 19.70 44.90 -16.44
N VAL A 28 20.66 45.78 -16.62
CA VAL A 28 21.70 46.07 -15.65
C VAL A 28 21.12 47.07 -14.69
N ASP A 29 21.13 46.77 -13.42
CA ASP A 29 21.11 47.83 -12.42
C ASP A 29 22.01 47.43 -11.23
N ASP A 30 22.89 48.34 -10.94
CA ASP A 30 23.90 48.34 -9.90
C ASP A 30 23.26 48.52 -8.52
N GLY A 31 23.80 47.87 -7.52
CA GLY A 31 23.66 48.43 -6.20
C GLY A 31 23.69 47.46 -5.03
N GLN A 32 24.83 47.44 -4.37
CA GLN A 32 25.09 47.16 -2.96
C GLN A 32 25.25 45.72 -2.51
N ALA A 33 26.52 45.45 -2.25
CA ALA A 33 27.01 44.40 -1.38
C ALA A 33 26.43 44.51 0.04
N GLY A 34 25.65 43.52 0.42
CA GLY A 34 25.25 43.23 1.79
C GLY A 34 25.65 41.80 2.13
N SER A 35 26.85 41.64 2.65
CA SER A 35 27.33 40.39 3.24
C SER A 35 26.47 40.04 4.44
N VAL A 36 25.54 39.12 4.29
CA VAL A 36 24.89 38.42 5.43
C VAL A 36 25.31 36.97 5.37
N THR A 37 26.41 36.67 6.04
CA THR A 37 26.76 35.31 6.41
C THR A 37 25.77 34.82 7.46
N SER A 38 24.67 34.19 7.02
CA SER A 38 23.80 33.41 7.89
C SER A 38 24.29 31.98 7.90
N THR A 39 25.20 31.72 8.81
CA THR A 39 25.55 30.34 9.22
C THR A 39 24.46 29.84 10.16
N THR A 40 23.36 29.33 9.63
CA THR A 40 22.45 28.51 10.41
C THR A 40 22.98 27.10 10.41
N ALA A 41 23.68 26.75 11.48
CA ALA A 41 23.95 25.37 11.83
C ALA A 41 22.61 24.61 11.96
N PRO A 42 22.52 23.33 11.53
CA PRO A 42 21.34 22.53 11.77
C PRO A 42 21.12 22.44 13.29
N PRO A 43 19.85 22.42 13.76
CA PRO A 43 19.56 22.32 15.17
C PRO A 43 20.20 21.06 15.73
N ALA A 44 20.99 21.25 16.77
CA ALA A 44 21.64 20.19 17.51
C ALA A 44 20.55 19.21 17.97
N HIS A 45 20.73 17.92 17.62
CA HIS A 45 19.95 16.85 18.19
C HIS A 45 20.11 16.89 19.73
N VAL A 46 19.09 17.37 20.41
CA VAL A 46 18.97 17.23 21.85
C VAL A 46 18.83 15.75 22.14
N LYS A 47 19.91 15.11 22.54
CA LYS A 47 19.88 13.79 23.17
C LYS A 47 19.25 13.96 24.53
N THR A 48 17.96 13.93 24.63
CA THR A 48 17.29 13.65 25.90
C THR A 48 17.51 12.18 26.21
N VAL A 49 18.46 11.92 27.11
CA VAL A 49 18.58 10.60 27.75
C VAL A 49 17.41 10.47 28.72
N TYR A 50 16.29 9.95 28.19
CA TYR A 50 15.16 9.56 29.00
C TYR A 50 15.41 8.13 29.50
N LYS A 51 15.39 7.92 30.81
CA LYS A 51 15.27 6.59 31.42
C LYS A 51 13.78 6.31 31.52
N PRO A 52 13.21 5.36 30.74
CA PRO A 52 11.82 4.99 30.90
C PRO A 52 11.65 4.15 32.18
N ASP A 53 10.64 4.49 32.95
CA ASP A 53 10.04 3.54 33.87
C ASP A 53 9.32 2.50 32.98
N GLU A 54 9.64 1.23 33.17
CA GLU A 54 9.26 0.13 32.24
C GLU A 54 7.74 0.00 32.03
N ASP A 55 6.91 0.50 32.94
CA ASP A 55 5.45 0.40 32.87
C ASP A 55 4.76 1.50 32.06
N ASN A 56 5.47 2.54 31.64
CA ASN A 56 4.90 3.69 30.94
C ASN A 56 5.43 3.86 29.50
N ALA A 57 6.45 3.10 29.11
CA ALA A 57 7.11 3.22 27.81
C ALA A 57 6.19 2.84 26.63
N SER A 58 5.32 1.83 26.82
CA SER A 58 4.42 1.36 25.77
C SER A 58 3.31 2.36 25.44
N GLN A 59 2.76 3.05 26.45
CA GLN A 59 1.69 4.03 26.27
C GLN A 59 2.20 5.35 25.67
N ILE A 60 3.41 5.78 26.04
CA ILE A 60 4.01 7.02 25.51
C ILE A 60 4.44 6.84 24.05
N GLU A 61 4.91 5.65 23.69
CA GLU A 61 5.28 5.35 22.31
C GLU A 61 4.05 5.30 21.40
N VAL A 62 2.95 4.73 21.84
CA VAL A 62 1.66 4.71 21.11
C VAL A 62 1.11 6.14 20.93
N ILE A 63 1.18 6.99 21.94
CA ILE A 63 0.70 8.39 21.84
C ILE A 63 1.55 9.23 20.88
N LYS A 64 2.86 9.01 20.83
CA LYS A 64 3.73 9.65 19.83
C LYS A 64 3.49 9.15 18.40
N LEU A 65 3.17 7.86 18.26
CA LEU A 65 2.90 7.21 16.98
C LEU A 65 1.60 7.72 16.33
N THR A 66 0.60 8.08 17.14
CA THR A 66 -0.71 8.54 16.64
C THR A 66 -0.75 10.03 16.25
N ASN A 67 0.26 10.84 16.64
CA ASN A 67 0.26 12.28 16.39
C ASN A 67 0.69 12.70 14.98
N ASP A 68 1.36 11.82 14.22
CA ASP A 68 1.90 12.16 12.89
C ASP A 68 0.85 12.10 11.77
N ILE A 69 -0.24 11.36 11.98
CA ILE A 69 -1.35 11.29 11.01
C ILE A 69 -2.67 11.42 11.77
N PRO A 70 -3.43 12.49 11.53
CA PRO A 70 -4.70 12.68 12.20
C PRO A 70 -5.66 11.50 11.95
N PRO A 71 -6.23 10.86 12.98
CA PRO A 71 -7.13 9.72 12.83
C PRO A 71 -8.32 9.96 11.90
N HIS A 72 -8.75 11.22 11.77
CA HIS A 72 -9.85 11.59 10.89
C HIS A 72 -9.52 11.46 9.39
N LEU A 73 -8.24 11.46 9.00
CA LEU A 73 -7.85 11.23 7.61
C LEU A 73 -7.97 9.74 7.26
N LEU A 74 -7.54 8.87 8.17
CA LEU A 74 -7.63 7.42 7.99
C LEU A 74 -9.09 6.95 7.87
N ASN A 75 -9.99 7.49 8.69
CA ASN A 75 -11.41 7.11 8.67
C ASN A 75 -12.18 7.60 7.44
N ARG A 76 -11.63 8.53 6.67
CA ARG A 76 -12.23 9.06 5.44
C ARG A 76 -11.73 8.39 4.17
N ASP A 77 -10.62 7.70 4.24
CA ASP A 77 -10.04 6.98 3.12
C ASP A 77 -10.31 5.47 3.25
N PRO A 78 -11.23 4.90 2.47
CA PRO A 78 -11.53 3.46 2.50
C PRO A 78 -10.30 2.59 2.26
N GLU A 79 -9.36 3.03 1.43
CA GLU A 79 -8.13 2.30 1.12
C GLU A 79 -7.21 2.22 2.35
N ALA A 80 -7.12 3.32 3.12
CA ALA A 80 -6.35 3.35 4.36
C ALA A 80 -7.00 2.48 5.45
N VAL A 81 -8.32 2.43 5.52
CA VAL A 81 -9.04 1.53 6.43
C VAL A 81 -8.77 0.07 6.06
N CYS A 82 -8.86 -0.30 4.77
CA CYS A 82 -8.52 -1.64 4.29
C CYS A 82 -7.07 -2.01 4.66
N MET A 83 -6.11 -1.11 4.41
CA MET A 83 -4.71 -1.33 4.76
C MET A 83 -4.53 -1.56 6.26
N ALA A 84 -5.12 -0.71 7.10
CA ALA A 84 -5.02 -0.82 8.56
C ALA A 84 -5.64 -2.14 9.06
N LEU A 85 -6.80 -2.54 8.54
CA LEU A 85 -7.43 -3.83 8.86
C LEU A 85 -6.51 -4.99 8.48
N ASN A 86 -5.90 -4.95 7.30
CA ASN A 86 -4.99 -6.01 6.88
C ASN A 86 -3.77 -6.12 7.80
N ILE A 87 -3.13 -5.00 8.13
CA ILE A 87 -2.01 -4.98 9.09
C ILE A 87 -2.43 -5.54 10.44
N TYR A 88 -3.61 -5.13 10.94
CA TYR A 88 -4.14 -5.58 12.21
C TYR A 88 -4.34 -7.10 12.25
N TYR A 89 -4.99 -7.68 11.24
CA TYR A 89 -5.30 -9.11 11.24
C TYR A 89 -4.09 -9.99 10.89
N GLU A 90 -3.21 -9.53 10.02
CA GLU A 90 -2.06 -10.32 9.56
C GLU A 90 -0.83 -10.18 10.46
N SER A 91 -0.61 -9.01 11.07
CA SER A 91 0.68 -8.73 11.70
C SER A 91 0.66 -7.89 13.00
N ARG A 92 -0.51 -7.70 13.66
CA ARG A 92 -0.56 -6.88 14.90
C ARG A 92 0.37 -7.36 16.01
N SER A 93 0.68 -8.64 16.06
CA SER A 93 1.60 -9.22 17.05
C SER A 93 3.07 -9.21 16.60
N ASP A 94 3.35 -8.74 15.39
CA ASP A 94 4.70 -8.65 14.86
C ASP A 94 5.38 -7.33 15.27
N ASN A 95 6.69 -7.26 15.15
CA ASN A 95 7.40 -6.01 15.31
C ASN A 95 7.03 -5.01 14.19
N LEU A 96 7.37 -3.74 14.40
CA LEU A 96 7.01 -2.66 13.47
C LEU A 96 7.52 -2.91 12.05
N ALA A 97 8.73 -3.46 11.88
CA ALA A 97 9.26 -3.79 10.56
C ALA A 97 8.43 -4.87 9.85
N GLY A 98 7.95 -5.89 10.57
CA GLY A 98 7.06 -6.92 10.03
C GLY A 98 5.72 -6.36 9.59
N GLN A 99 5.16 -5.42 10.34
CA GLN A 99 3.91 -4.74 9.98
C GLN A 99 4.06 -3.89 8.71
N TYR A 100 5.15 -3.14 8.58
CA TYR A 100 5.47 -2.41 7.34
C TYR A 100 5.71 -3.36 6.16
N ALA A 101 6.34 -4.50 6.39
CA ALA A 101 6.61 -5.48 5.33
C ALA A 101 5.32 -6.10 4.79
N VAL A 102 4.35 -6.43 5.65
CA VAL A 102 3.02 -6.90 5.21
C VAL A 102 2.30 -5.82 4.40
N ALA A 103 2.33 -4.57 4.85
CA ALA A 103 1.75 -3.45 4.12
C ALA A 103 2.44 -3.20 2.76
N ASP A 104 3.76 -3.33 2.70
CA ASP A 104 4.55 -3.15 1.49
C ASP A 104 4.18 -4.19 0.42
N VAL A 105 3.92 -5.44 0.81
CA VAL A 105 3.42 -6.49 -0.10
C VAL A 105 2.08 -6.11 -0.73
N VAL A 106 1.14 -5.56 0.04
CA VAL A 106 -0.15 -5.11 -0.52
C VAL A 106 0.08 -4.02 -1.57
N LEU A 107 0.93 -3.05 -1.28
CA LEU A 107 1.24 -1.96 -2.23
C LEU A 107 2.03 -2.44 -3.44
N ASN A 108 2.88 -3.46 -3.31
CA ASN A 108 3.56 -4.09 -4.45
C ASN A 108 2.56 -4.79 -5.36
N ARG A 109 1.56 -5.48 -4.79
CA ARG A 109 0.48 -6.10 -5.56
C ARG A 109 -0.35 -5.07 -6.31
N VAL A 110 -0.73 -3.96 -5.69
CA VAL A 110 -1.45 -2.86 -6.36
C VAL A 110 -0.70 -2.31 -7.57
N GLN A 111 0.64 -2.32 -7.54
CA GLN A 111 1.49 -1.87 -8.65
C GLN A 111 1.74 -2.94 -9.72
N ASP A 112 1.46 -4.18 -9.45
CA ASP A 112 1.70 -5.32 -10.33
C ASP A 112 0.42 -5.66 -11.09
N SER A 113 0.48 -5.63 -12.42
CA SER A 113 -0.66 -5.85 -13.31
C SER A 113 -1.34 -7.23 -13.18
N ARG A 114 -0.72 -8.16 -12.45
CA ARG A 114 -1.28 -9.48 -12.15
C ARG A 114 -2.34 -9.44 -11.03
N TYR A 115 -2.45 -8.32 -10.32
CA TYR A 115 -3.34 -8.13 -9.17
C TYR A 115 -4.30 -6.98 -9.41
N PRO A 116 -5.37 -6.86 -8.60
CA PRO A 116 -6.22 -5.67 -8.60
C PRO A 116 -5.43 -4.38 -8.35
N ASN A 117 -5.93 -3.26 -8.84
CA ASN A 117 -5.25 -1.96 -8.82
C ASN A 117 -5.64 -1.07 -7.63
N SER A 118 -6.35 -1.60 -6.63
CA SER A 118 -6.66 -0.91 -5.39
C SER A 118 -6.36 -1.79 -4.18
N ILE A 119 -6.07 -1.16 -3.03
CA ILE A 119 -5.72 -1.86 -1.79
C ILE A 119 -6.87 -2.74 -1.32
N CYS A 120 -8.08 -2.17 -1.30
CA CYS A 120 -9.27 -2.90 -0.87
C CYS A 120 -9.55 -4.12 -1.76
N GLU A 121 -9.37 -4.02 -3.08
CA GLU A 121 -9.58 -5.14 -3.99
C GLU A 121 -8.49 -6.21 -3.84
N VAL A 122 -7.20 -5.83 -3.69
CA VAL A 122 -6.11 -6.77 -3.39
C VAL A 122 -6.38 -7.53 -2.10
N ILE A 123 -6.89 -6.86 -1.06
CA ILE A 123 -7.18 -7.49 0.23
C ILE A 123 -8.38 -8.43 0.13
N LYS A 124 -9.39 -8.03 -0.62
CA LYS A 124 -10.64 -8.80 -0.80
C LYS A 124 -10.55 -9.86 -1.90
N GLU A 125 -9.41 -9.96 -2.59
CA GLU A 125 -9.22 -10.89 -3.69
C GLU A 125 -9.48 -12.33 -3.26
N GLY A 126 -10.27 -13.04 -4.07
CA GLY A 126 -10.58 -14.44 -3.85
C GLY A 126 -11.77 -14.89 -4.70
N PRO A 127 -12.02 -16.21 -4.76
CA PRO A 127 -13.16 -16.71 -5.48
C PRO A 127 -14.46 -16.27 -4.83
N VAL A 128 -15.42 -15.90 -5.66
CA VAL A 128 -16.78 -15.55 -5.24
C VAL A 128 -17.78 -16.56 -5.72
N ARG A 129 -18.89 -16.67 -5.01
CA ARG A 129 -20.04 -17.52 -5.40
C ARG A 129 -21.30 -16.69 -5.40
N GLU A 130 -22.08 -16.81 -6.45
CA GLU A 130 -23.38 -16.17 -6.53
C GLU A 130 -24.32 -16.67 -5.41
N SER A 131 -25.00 -15.73 -4.78
CA SER A 131 -26.01 -16.02 -3.78
C SER A 131 -27.15 -16.89 -4.37
N TRP A 132 -27.62 -17.86 -3.60
CA TRP A 132 -28.76 -18.67 -4.00
C TRP A 132 -30.04 -17.87 -4.26
N LYS A 133 -30.14 -16.67 -3.65
CA LYS A 133 -31.31 -15.77 -3.80
C LYS A 133 -31.38 -15.20 -5.22
N THR A 134 -30.23 -14.74 -5.76
CA THR A 134 -30.16 -14.19 -7.10
C THR A 134 -30.01 -15.25 -8.18
N LYS A 135 -29.33 -16.37 -7.87
CA LYS A 135 -29.14 -17.50 -8.80
C LYS A 135 -30.46 -18.15 -9.28
N LYS A 136 -31.52 -18.05 -8.48
CA LYS A 136 -32.82 -18.59 -8.83
C LYS A 136 -33.61 -17.71 -9.78
N ASP A 137 -33.23 -16.48 -9.95
CA ASP A 137 -33.90 -15.50 -10.80
C ASP A 137 -33.11 -15.30 -12.09
N PRO A 138 -33.56 -15.88 -13.23
CA PRO A 138 -32.86 -15.76 -14.49
C PRO A 138 -32.96 -14.36 -15.12
N ASP A 139 -33.95 -13.56 -14.70
CA ASP A 139 -34.24 -12.25 -15.31
C ASP A 139 -33.41 -11.11 -14.71
N LEU A 140 -32.63 -11.37 -13.62
CA LEU A 140 -31.74 -10.40 -13.03
C LEU A 140 -30.56 -10.07 -13.94
N SER A 141 -30.31 -8.78 -14.11
CA SER A 141 -29.09 -8.29 -14.74
C SER A 141 -27.85 -8.63 -13.90
N GLU A 142 -26.65 -8.60 -14.50
CA GLU A 142 -25.39 -8.90 -13.81
C GLU A 142 -25.18 -7.97 -12.59
N SER A 143 -25.57 -6.71 -12.69
CA SER A 143 -25.44 -5.73 -11.61
C SER A 143 -26.39 -5.94 -10.42
N GLU A 144 -27.45 -6.73 -10.61
CA GLU A 144 -28.41 -7.08 -9.53
C GLU A 144 -28.06 -8.40 -8.83
N ARG A 145 -27.09 -9.13 -9.38
CA ARG A 145 -26.64 -10.40 -8.80
C ARG A 145 -25.75 -10.16 -7.59
N ILE A 146 -25.96 -10.93 -6.55
CA ILE A 146 -25.21 -10.87 -5.30
C ILE A 146 -24.16 -11.97 -5.29
N PHE A 147 -22.89 -11.59 -5.23
CA PHE A 147 -21.79 -12.52 -5.08
C PHE A 147 -21.20 -12.42 -3.66
N ASN A 148 -20.94 -13.56 -3.06
CA ASN A 148 -20.33 -13.64 -1.74
C ASN A 148 -18.95 -14.31 -1.85
N PRO A 149 -17.95 -13.87 -1.08
CA PRO A 149 -16.66 -14.54 -1.00
C PRO A 149 -16.83 -16.01 -0.58
N VAL A 150 -16.05 -16.88 -1.17
CA VAL A 150 -15.99 -18.28 -0.73
C VAL A 150 -15.19 -18.37 0.56
N ARG A 151 -15.84 -18.86 1.60
CA ARG A 151 -15.26 -18.89 2.96
C ARG A 151 -13.88 -19.56 3.00
N ASN A 152 -12.91 -18.90 3.66
CA ASN A 152 -11.53 -19.33 3.86
C ASN A 152 -10.73 -19.53 2.55
N MET A 153 -11.15 -18.92 1.43
CA MET A 153 -10.46 -19.01 0.15
C MET A 153 -9.92 -17.67 -0.36
N CYS A 154 -10.03 -16.60 0.43
CA CYS A 154 -9.49 -15.29 0.07
C CYS A 154 -7.98 -15.22 0.27
N GLN A 155 -7.32 -14.32 -0.44
CA GLN A 155 -5.89 -14.06 -0.32
C GLN A 155 -5.50 -13.73 1.13
N PHE A 156 -6.32 -12.91 1.78
CA PHE A 156 -6.23 -12.60 3.21
C PHE A 156 -7.40 -13.28 3.90
N SER A 157 -7.13 -14.37 4.61
CA SER A 157 -8.15 -15.29 5.11
C SER A 157 -9.13 -14.65 6.10
N TRP A 158 -8.69 -13.63 6.83
CA TRP A 158 -9.51 -12.91 7.80
C TRP A 158 -10.74 -12.27 7.14
N TRP A 159 -10.61 -11.76 5.90
CA TRP A 159 -11.71 -11.10 5.17
C TRP A 159 -12.91 -12.02 4.91
N CYS A 160 -12.70 -13.32 4.73
CA CYS A 160 -13.76 -14.24 4.39
C CYS A 160 -13.83 -15.49 5.30
N ASP A 161 -13.35 -15.39 6.54
CA ASP A 161 -13.45 -16.48 7.53
C ASP A 161 -14.83 -16.55 8.20
N GLY A 162 -15.69 -15.56 7.96
CA GLY A 162 -17.06 -15.46 8.46
C GLY A 162 -17.14 -14.97 9.91
N LYS A 163 -16.08 -14.37 10.44
CA LYS A 163 -16.08 -13.66 11.73
C LYS A 163 -16.30 -12.16 11.51
N SER A 164 -16.44 -11.45 12.61
CA SER A 164 -16.49 -9.98 12.58
C SER A 164 -15.08 -9.41 12.28
N ASP A 165 -15.01 -8.47 11.32
CA ASP A 165 -13.81 -7.73 10.96
C ASP A 165 -13.63 -6.46 11.81
N GLU A 166 -14.31 -6.36 12.94
CA GLU A 166 -14.19 -5.26 13.88
C GLU A 166 -12.97 -5.48 14.79
N PRO A 167 -11.97 -4.58 14.80
CA PRO A 167 -10.81 -4.67 15.68
C PRO A 167 -11.23 -4.59 17.16
N LYS A 168 -10.76 -5.53 17.97
CA LYS A 168 -11.09 -5.61 19.40
C LYS A 168 -9.98 -5.10 20.31
N ASP A 169 -8.75 -5.08 19.84
CA ASP A 169 -7.57 -4.57 20.54
C ASP A 169 -7.30 -3.15 20.06
N GLU A 170 -7.63 -2.17 20.91
CA GLU A 170 -7.49 -0.74 20.59
C GLU A 170 -6.03 -0.35 20.34
N THR A 171 -5.09 -0.88 21.10
CA THR A 171 -3.66 -0.59 20.93
C THR A 171 -3.13 -1.12 19.60
N GLY A 172 -3.41 -2.39 19.29
CA GLY A 172 -3.03 -2.99 18.02
C GLY A 172 -3.71 -2.30 16.84
N TRP A 173 -4.96 -1.84 17.02
CA TRP A 173 -5.66 -1.08 15.99
C TRP A 173 -5.03 0.29 15.75
N ALA A 174 -4.73 1.04 16.81
CA ALA A 174 -4.05 2.34 16.69
C ALA A 174 -2.68 2.20 16.01
N GLN A 175 -1.91 1.16 16.35
CA GLN A 175 -0.64 0.89 15.70
C GLN A 175 -0.80 0.51 14.22
N ALA A 176 -1.78 -0.31 13.88
CA ALA A 176 -2.06 -0.66 12.48
C ALA A 176 -2.44 0.56 11.65
N GLN A 177 -3.26 1.46 12.19
CA GLN A 177 -3.60 2.74 11.56
C GLN A 177 -2.36 3.64 11.37
N TYR A 178 -1.48 3.72 12.36
CA TYR A 178 -0.23 4.46 12.24
C TYR A 178 0.65 3.92 11.12
N VAL A 179 0.84 2.61 11.05
CA VAL A 179 1.63 1.98 9.98
C VAL A 179 1.01 2.23 8.61
N ALA A 180 -0.31 2.02 8.48
CA ALA A 180 -1.04 2.25 7.24
C ALA A 180 -0.86 3.70 6.74
N GLY A 181 -1.10 4.68 7.61
CA GLY A 181 -0.94 6.08 7.26
C GLY A 181 0.48 6.44 6.85
N ASN A 182 1.49 5.97 7.59
CA ASN A 182 2.88 6.29 7.28
C ASN A 182 3.35 5.69 5.96
N ILE A 183 3.00 4.45 5.66
CA ILE A 183 3.44 3.82 4.40
C ILE A 183 2.68 4.40 3.20
N MET A 184 1.38 4.68 3.35
CA MET A 184 0.55 5.16 2.25
C MET A 184 0.79 6.64 1.91
N TYR A 185 0.85 7.51 2.92
CA TYR A 185 0.92 8.96 2.70
C TYR A 185 2.34 9.51 2.76
N ASN A 186 3.22 8.90 3.55
CA ASN A 186 4.60 9.36 3.72
C ASN A 186 5.63 8.47 3.00
N GLY A 187 5.20 7.36 2.39
CA GLY A 187 6.10 6.41 1.73
C GLY A 187 7.10 5.73 2.67
N LYS A 188 6.86 5.78 4.00
CA LYS A 188 7.79 5.29 4.99
C LYS A 188 7.95 3.77 4.86
N TYR A 189 9.19 3.32 4.72
CA TYR A 189 9.58 1.91 4.53
C TYR A 189 9.01 1.24 3.26
N ARG A 190 8.55 2.02 2.24
CA ARG A 190 8.28 1.45 0.92
C ARG A 190 9.53 0.78 0.36
N GLY A 191 9.35 -0.41 -0.21
CA GLY A 191 10.44 -1.22 -0.76
C GLY A 191 11.21 -2.05 0.27
N ILE A 192 10.79 -2.06 1.55
CA ILE A 192 11.43 -2.90 2.59
C ILE A 192 11.43 -4.39 2.23
N THR A 193 10.50 -4.84 1.39
CA THR A 193 10.36 -6.21 0.93
C THR A 193 10.94 -6.45 -0.48
N GLU A 194 11.67 -5.48 -1.05
CA GLU A 194 12.31 -5.59 -2.38
C GLU A 194 11.34 -6.05 -3.49
N GLY A 195 10.11 -5.57 -3.45
CA GLY A 195 9.07 -5.91 -4.43
C GLY A 195 8.38 -7.26 -4.18
N ALA A 196 8.48 -7.83 -2.99
CA ALA A 196 7.79 -9.07 -2.66
C ALA A 196 6.28 -8.94 -2.87
N THR A 197 5.68 -9.98 -3.44
CA THR A 197 4.24 -10.14 -3.63
C THR A 197 3.66 -11.31 -2.83
N HIS A 198 4.51 -12.13 -2.22
CA HIS A 198 4.14 -13.30 -1.44
C HIS A 198 4.87 -13.34 -0.10
N TYR A 199 4.21 -13.87 0.91
CA TYR A 199 4.84 -14.18 2.19
C TYR A 199 4.12 -15.33 2.89
N HIS A 200 4.79 -15.90 3.87
CA HIS A 200 4.19 -16.85 4.81
C HIS A 200 4.84 -16.71 6.19
N ALA A 201 4.11 -17.10 7.22
CA ALA A 201 4.67 -17.15 8.57
C ALA A 201 5.84 -18.12 8.67
N THR A 202 6.83 -17.82 9.51
CA THR A 202 8.08 -18.60 9.63
C THR A 202 7.87 -20.07 9.98
N TYR A 203 6.76 -20.41 10.65
CA TYR A 203 6.39 -21.77 11.03
C TYR A 203 5.64 -22.54 9.94
N VAL A 204 5.22 -21.88 8.85
CA VAL A 204 4.54 -22.51 7.71
C VAL A 204 5.53 -22.79 6.60
N LYS A 205 5.30 -23.88 5.85
CA LYS A 205 6.16 -24.27 4.73
C LYS A 205 5.32 -24.57 3.48
N PRO A 206 4.77 -23.55 2.80
CA PRO A 206 3.91 -23.76 1.65
C PRO A 206 4.72 -24.31 0.47
N LYS A 207 4.07 -25.13 -0.37
CA LYS A 207 4.73 -25.75 -1.53
C LYS A 207 5.10 -24.71 -2.60
N TRP A 208 4.26 -23.69 -2.80
CA TRP A 208 4.45 -22.64 -3.79
C TRP A 208 5.78 -21.87 -3.66
N ARG A 209 6.42 -21.87 -2.48
CA ARG A 209 7.73 -21.22 -2.29
C ARG A 209 8.85 -21.80 -3.18
N PHE A 210 8.61 -22.97 -3.79
CA PHE A 210 9.52 -23.61 -4.73
C PHE A 210 9.04 -23.52 -6.18
N ASP A 211 7.95 -22.80 -6.44
CA ASP A 211 7.45 -22.64 -7.79
C ASP A 211 8.44 -21.82 -8.63
N ARG A 212 8.46 -22.13 -9.93
CA ARG A 212 9.32 -21.43 -10.87
C ARG A 212 8.99 -19.96 -10.91
N GLY A 213 9.99 -19.09 -10.76
CA GLY A 213 9.83 -17.63 -10.70
C GLY A 213 9.66 -17.10 -9.28
N MET A 214 9.54 -17.96 -8.26
CA MET A 214 9.44 -17.53 -6.87
C MET A 214 10.83 -17.29 -6.27
N ASN A 215 11.20 -16.03 -6.09
CA ASN A 215 12.49 -15.63 -5.54
C ASN A 215 12.38 -15.32 -4.04
N HIS A 216 13.19 -16.02 -3.25
CA HIS A 216 13.28 -15.79 -1.81
C HIS A 216 14.00 -14.47 -1.55
N ILE A 217 13.34 -13.54 -0.86
CA ILE A 217 13.90 -12.24 -0.46
C ILE A 217 14.55 -12.34 0.91
N GLY A 218 13.81 -12.79 1.92
CA GLY A 218 14.34 -12.89 3.27
C GLY A 218 13.26 -12.94 4.33
N ARG A 219 13.72 -12.89 5.59
CA ARG A 219 12.85 -12.84 6.77
C ARG A 219 12.79 -11.41 7.31
N ILE A 220 11.56 -10.91 7.56
CA ILE A 220 11.29 -9.68 8.30
C ILE A 220 10.23 -10.03 9.34
N GLY A 221 10.53 -9.76 10.62
CA GLY A 221 9.64 -10.14 11.72
C GLY A 221 9.36 -11.64 11.77
N SER A 222 8.10 -12.00 11.82
CA SER A 222 7.61 -13.38 11.87
C SER A 222 7.29 -13.98 10.48
N HIS A 223 7.61 -13.28 9.39
CA HIS A 223 7.29 -13.68 8.02
C HIS A 223 8.53 -13.86 7.15
N ILE A 224 8.40 -14.71 6.11
CA ILE A 224 9.39 -14.93 5.04
C ILE A 224 8.77 -14.45 3.74
N PHE A 225 9.48 -13.56 3.04
CA PHE A 225 8.99 -12.83 1.86
C PHE A 225 9.60 -13.38 0.57
N TYR A 226 8.79 -13.31 -0.49
CA TYR A 226 9.14 -13.78 -1.82
C TYR A 226 8.62 -12.84 -2.89
N ARG A 227 9.44 -12.61 -3.93
CA ARG A 227 9.04 -11.93 -5.15
C ARG A 227 8.78 -12.94 -6.24
N TRP A 228 7.68 -12.79 -6.93
CA TRP A 228 7.37 -13.59 -8.10
C TRP A 228 7.70 -12.79 -9.36
N ASP A 229 8.73 -13.21 -10.10
CA ASP A 229 9.20 -12.63 -11.36
C ASP A 229 8.47 -13.24 -12.56
#